data_6f9cee742a58fdc411b97f86ebe1e752
#
_entry.id   6f9cee742a58fdc411b97f86ebe1e752
#
_cell.length_a   1.000
_cell.length_b   1.000
_cell.length_c   1.000
_cell.angle_alpha   90.00
_cell.angle_beta   90.00
_cell.angle_gamma   90.00
#
_symmetry.space_group_name_H-M   'P 1'
#
loop_
_entity.id
_entity.type
_entity.pdbx_description
1 polymer ?
#
loop_
_entity_poly.entity_id
_entity_poly.type
_entity_poly.pdbx_seq_one_letter_code
_entity_poly.pdbx_strand_id
1 'polypeptide(L)' 'MLCRRVPENKEKYYATDNARIIHYLIEHDIYPLYSDGIMFYFIKTEEFEKYMSMTDVNL' A
#
# COMPACT_ATOMS: atom_id res chain seq x y z
N MET A 1 10.56 8.43 3.44
CA MET A 1 11.16 8.43 2.10
C MET A 1 10.95 7.11 1.40
N LEU A 2 10.62 7.16 0.13
CA LEU A 2 10.29 5.98 -0.64
C LEU A 2 11.55 5.33 -1.23
N CYS A 3 11.74 4.05 -0.99
CA CYS A 3 12.86 3.31 -1.56
C CYS A 3 12.47 2.73 -2.91
N ARG A 4 13.39 2.80 -3.85
CA ARG A 4 13.16 2.28 -5.19
C ARG A 4 13.64 0.85 -5.30
N ARG A 5 12.92 -0.04 -4.70
CA ARG A 5 13.21 -1.46 -4.81
C ARG A 5 12.09 -2.28 -4.22
N VAL A 6 12.12 -3.56 -4.53
CA VAL A 6 11.12 -4.49 -4.04
C VAL A 6 11.54 -4.95 -2.65
N PRO A 7 10.63 -5.00 -1.68
CA PRO A 7 10.95 -5.50 -0.35
C PRO A 7 11.28 -6.98 -0.39
N GLU A 8 12.16 -7.42 0.50
CA GLU A 8 12.55 -8.82 0.57
C GLU A 8 11.38 -9.70 0.98
N ASN A 9 10.58 -9.21 1.89
CA ASN A 9 9.47 -9.97 2.46
C ASN A 9 8.15 -9.52 1.87
N LYS A 10 7.93 -9.87 0.63
CA LYS A 10 6.73 -9.44 -0.08
C LYS A 10 5.44 -9.87 0.60
N GLU A 11 5.49 -10.93 1.37
CA GLU A 11 4.31 -11.43 2.07
C GLU A 11 3.75 -10.44 3.07
N LYS A 12 4.61 -9.59 3.61
CA LYS A 12 4.21 -8.58 4.58
C LYS A 12 3.75 -7.30 3.93
N TYR A 13 3.78 -7.23 2.62
CA TYR A 13 3.46 -6.02 1.90
C TYR A 13 2.33 -6.22 0.93
N TYR A 14 1.55 -5.19 0.77
CA TYR A 14 0.51 -5.15 -0.24
C TYR A 14 1.01 -4.31 -1.41
N ALA A 15 1.04 -4.91 -2.58
CA ALA A 15 1.52 -4.23 -3.78
C ALA A 15 0.34 -3.82 -4.64
N THR A 16 0.35 -2.59 -5.09
CA THR A 16 -0.73 -2.11 -5.95
C THR A 16 -0.23 -1.00 -6.86
N ASP A 17 -0.81 -0.93 -8.05
CA ASP A 17 -0.63 0.19 -8.96
C ASP A 17 -1.93 0.98 -9.11
N ASN A 18 -2.96 0.63 -8.35
CA ASN A 18 -4.25 1.29 -8.43
C ASN A 18 -4.19 2.63 -7.71
N ALA A 19 -4.29 3.71 -8.49
CA ALA A 19 -4.17 5.05 -7.95
C ALA A 19 -5.24 5.38 -6.90
N ARG A 20 -6.43 4.81 -7.05
CA ARG A 20 -7.50 5.06 -6.08
C ARG A 20 -7.17 4.48 -4.72
N ILE A 21 -6.63 3.27 -4.70
CA ILE A 21 -6.24 2.63 -3.45
C ILE A 21 -5.08 3.38 -2.82
N ILE A 22 -4.09 3.73 -3.63
CA ILE A 22 -2.93 4.47 -3.16
C ILE A 22 -3.37 5.79 -2.53
N HIS A 23 -4.21 6.53 -3.23
CA HIS A 23 -4.69 7.82 -2.75
C HIS A 23 -5.50 7.66 -1.46
N TYR A 24 -6.36 6.65 -1.42
CA TYR A 24 -7.16 6.37 -0.24
C TYR A 24 -6.28 6.11 0.99
N LEU A 25 -5.26 5.29 0.81
CA LEU A 25 -4.37 4.96 1.93
C LEU A 25 -3.57 6.17 2.38
N ILE A 26 -3.09 6.97 1.44
CA ILE A 26 -2.33 8.18 1.77
C ILE A 26 -3.21 9.16 2.54
N GLU A 27 -4.47 9.27 2.20
CA GLU A 27 -5.39 10.15 2.93
C GLU A 27 -5.57 9.72 4.38
N HIS A 28 -5.31 8.47 4.67
CA HIS A 28 -5.37 7.96 6.04
C HIS A 28 -3.99 7.83 6.67
N ASP A 29 -3.02 8.56 6.14
CA ASP A 29 -1.65 8.58 6.64
C ASP A 29 -0.94 7.23 6.53
N ILE A 30 -1.36 6.43 5.59
CA ILE A 30 -0.69 5.17 5.29
C ILE A 30 0.08 5.36 4.00
N TYR A 31 1.40 5.32 4.09
CA TYR A 31 2.27 5.63 2.96
C TYR A 31 3.03 4.40 2.51
N PRO A 32 3.31 4.29 1.21
CA PRO A 32 4.10 3.17 0.73
C PRO A 32 5.54 3.28 1.18
N LEU A 33 6.15 2.14 1.47
CA LEU A 33 7.54 2.10 1.89
C LEU A 33 8.48 1.81 0.73
N TYR A 34 7.99 1.15 -0.30
CA TYR A 34 8.81 0.77 -1.45
C TYR A 34 8.05 1.02 -2.73
N SER A 35 8.80 1.18 -3.81
CA SER A 35 8.23 1.27 -5.13
C SER A 35 9.24 0.74 -6.14
N ASP A 36 8.76 -0.04 -7.11
CA ASP A 36 9.64 -0.51 -8.20
C ASP A 36 9.47 0.34 -9.47
N GLY A 37 8.73 1.44 -9.34
CA GLY A 37 8.47 2.32 -10.47
C GLY A 37 7.06 2.20 -11.02
N ILE A 38 6.42 1.06 -10.77
CA ILE A 38 5.04 0.82 -11.22
C ILE A 38 4.17 0.48 -10.02
N MET A 39 4.60 -0.49 -9.23
CA MET A 39 3.86 -0.93 -8.06
C MET A 39 4.35 -0.21 -6.82
N PHE A 40 3.43 0.05 -5.91
CA PHE A 40 3.73 0.62 -4.61
C PHE A 40 3.46 -0.44 -3.55
N TYR A 41 4.36 -0.55 -2.60
CA TYR A 41 4.31 -1.59 -1.57
C TYR A 41 4.00 -0.97 -0.21
N PHE A 42 2.86 -1.33 0.35
CA PHE A 42 2.43 -0.86 1.67
C PHE A 42 2.61 -1.99 2.66
N ILE A 43 3.14 -1.68 3.84
CA ILE A 43 3.26 -2.69 4.87
C ILE A 43 1.87 -2.99 5.45
N LYS A 44 1.59 -4.27 5.64
CA LYS A 44 0.29 -4.70 6.16
C LYS A 44 0.26 -4.59 7.67
N THR A 45 -0.03 -3.39 8.15
CA THR A 45 -0.22 -3.14 9.57
C THR A 45 -1.67 -3.37 9.94
N GLU A 46 -1.98 -3.29 11.23
CA GLU A 46 -3.36 -3.39 11.67
C GLU A 46 -4.20 -2.25 11.09
N GLU A 47 -3.64 -1.07 11.05
CA GLU A 47 -4.33 0.08 10.46
C GLU A 47 -4.59 -0.13 8.98
N PHE A 48 -3.59 -0.63 8.28
CA PHE A 48 -3.74 -0.92 6.85
C PHE A 48 -4.90 -1.89 6.63
N GLU A 49 -4.90 -2.99 7.38
CA GLU A 49 -5.94 -4.00 7.21
C GLU A 49 -7.31 -3.48 7.61
N LYS A 50 -7.35 -2.63 8.63
CA LYS A 50 -8.59 -2.01 9.07
C LYS A 50 -9.21 -1.18 7.94
N TYR A 51 -8.41 -0.30 7.34
CA TYR A 51 -8.92 0.56 6.29
C TYR A 51 -9.25 -0.19 5.01
N MET A 52 -8.47 -1.20 4.68
CA MET A 52 -8.77 -2.02 3.53
C MET A 52 -10.04 -2.83 3.71
N SER A 53 -10.31 -3.22 4.95
CA SER A 53 -11.53 -3.92 5.28
C SER A 53 -12.74 -3.01 5.24
N MET A 54 -12.58 -1.76 5.63
CA MET A 54 -13.66 -0.79 5.63
C MET A 54 -14.02 -0.31 4.24
N THR A 55 -13.05 -0.31 3.38
CA THR A 55 -13.29 0.13 2.03
C THR A 55 -13.94 -1.04 1.28
N ASP A 56 -15.20 -0.89 1.00
CA ASP A 56 -15.94 -1.89 0.24
C ASP A 56 -15.53 -1.76 -1.20
N VAL A 57 -14.37 -2.28 -1.48
CA VAL A 57 -13.69 -1.89 -2.68
C VAL A 57 -14.12 -2.67 -3.87
N ASN A 58 -14.94 -2.05 -4.63
CA ASN A 58 -15.13 -2.44 -6.01
C ASN A 58 -14.36 -1.48 -6.89
N LEU A 59 -13.13 -1.34 -6.54
CA LEU A 59 -12.27 -0.46 -7.31
C LEU A 59 -11.74 -1.13 -8.54
#